data_a3d86781f75b50a2de7b8ee52668375c
#
_entry.id   a3d86781f75b50a2de7b8ee52668375c
#
_cell.length_a   1.000
_cell.length_b   1.000
_cell.length_c   1.000
_cell.angle_alpha   90.00
_cell.angle_beta   90.00
_cell.angle_gamma   90.00
#
_symmetry.space_group_name_H-M   'P 1'
#
loop_
_entity.id
_entity.type
_entity.pdbx_description
1 polymer ?
#
loop_
_entity_poly.entity_id
_entity_poly.type
_entity_poly.pdbx_seq_one_letter_code
_entity_poly.pdbx_strand_id
1 'polypeptide(L)'
;MRSIFAPVALLALVAACSEAPPPAAEDDPTAHEPMANEVAEVPVPAVDPEVPVTAWELRSGNGAAMLALTSDTGTPTATLICAASGGTDRLRINVPGFEPIGSEEQMNFGAGETVVALVADPGGDAQRGGVTGAGPLPSEFAAIVGNPEGIGIVYGAQQVGPLPAVPANLARTFLDACRE
;
A
#
# COMPACT_ATOMS: atom_id res chain seq x y z
N MET A 1 -37.96 -22.74 28.10
CA MET A 1 -38.41 -21.38 27.80
C MET A 1 -38.05 -21.11 26.34
N ARG A 2 -39.06 -20.98 25.48
CA ARG A 2 -38.90 -20.82 24.03
C ARG A 2 -39.01 -19.31 23.70
N SER A 3 -37.94 -18.68 23.23
CA SER A 3 -37.99 -17.29 22.73
C SER A 3 -38.20 -17.32 21.22
N ILE A 4 -39.28 -16.70 20.81
CA ILE A 4 -39.71 -16.54 19.42
C ILE A 4 -39.16 -15.19 18.95
N PHE A 5 -38.27 -15.18 17.94
CA PHE A 5 -37.85 -13.96 17.25
C PHE A 5 -38.65 -13.80 15.96
N ALA A 6 -39.31 -12.65 15.85
CA ALA A 6 -40.03 -12.22 14.65
C ALA A 6 -39.07 -11.50 13.68
N PRO A 7 -39.22 -11.68 12.34
CA PRO A 7 -38.45 -10.93 11.38
C PRO A 7 -39.09 -9.57 11.08
N VAL A 8 -38.32 -8.50 11.21
CA VAL A 8 -38.69 -7.15 10.73
C VAL A 8 -38.21 -7.02 9.27
N ALA A 9 -39.18 -6.88 8.38
CA ALA A 9 -38.94 -6.58 6.97
C ALA A 9 -38.75 -5.07 6.79
N LEU A 10 -37.56 -4.66 6.31
CA LEU A 10 -37.24 -3.28 5.96
C LEU A 10 -37.38 -3.10 4.44
N LEU A 11 -38.42 -2.32 4.03
CA LEU A 11 -38.58 -1.88 2.63
C LEU A 11 -37.59 -0.74 2.36
N ALA A 12 -36.72 -0.91 1.38
CA ALA A 12 -35.90 0.16 0.82
C ALA A 12 -36.60 0.80 -0.38
N LEU A 13 -36.94 2.10 -0.27
CA LEU A 13 -37.36 2.93 -1.40
C LEU A 13 -36.12 3.36 -2.21
N VAL A 14 -36.08 3.01 -3.48
CA VAL A 14 -35.10 3.50 -4.45
C VAL A 14 -35.68 4.74 -5.12
N ALA A 15 -35.10 5.92 -4.86
CA ALA A 15 -35.40 7.16 -5.59
C ALA A 15 -34.48 7.25 -6.79
N ALA A 16 -35.04 7.18 -8.00
CA ALA A 16 -34.36 7.42 -9.27
C ALA A 16 -34.31 8.94 -9.53
N CYS A 17 -33.13 9.54 -9.48
CA CYS A 17 -32.89 10.87 -10.01
C CYS A 17 -32.52 10.75 -11.50
N SER A 18 -33.43 11.28 -12.35
CA SER A 18 -33.24 11.39 -13.79
C SER A 18 -32.57 12.75 -14.06
N GLU A 19 -31.32 12.75 -14.51
CA GLU A 19 -30.58 13.96 -14.89
C GLU A 19 -30.74 14.22 -16.40
N ALA A 20 -31.20 15.42 -16.74
CA ALA A 20 -31.42 15.85 -18.12
C ALA A 20 -30.08 16.24 -18.79
N PRO A 21 -29.92 16.00 -20.11
CA PRO A 21 -28.70 16.38 -20.82
C PRO A 21 -28.63 17.90 -21.07
N PRO A 22 -27.42 18.50 -21.04
CA PRO A 22 -27.22 19.92 -21.34
C PRO A 22 -27.40 20.22 -22.83
N PRO A 23 -27.82 21.46 -23.18
CA PRO A 23 -28.04 21.85 -24.56
C PRO A 23 -26.73 22.00 -25.34
N ALA A 24 -26.81 21.64 -26.62
CA ALA A 24 -25.73 21.77 -27.58
C ALA A 24 -25.31 23.23 -27.78
N ALA A 25 -24.02 23.51 -27.70
CA ALA A 25 -23.43 24.77 -28.07
C ALA A 25 -23.31 24.87 -29.59
N GLU A 26 -23.79 25.97 -30.16
CA GLU A 26 -23.73 26.30 -31.57
C GLU A 26 -22.29 26.66 -31.99
N ASP A 27 -21.85 26.06 -33.12
CA ASP A 27 -20.59 26.36 -33.79
C ASP A 27 -20.58 27.78 -34.37
N ASP A 28 -19.64 28.62 -33.93
CA ASP A 28 -19.29 29.87 -34.55
C ASP A 28 -17.95 29.74 -35.30
N PRO A 29 -17.95 29.75 -36.66
CA PRO A 29 -16.72 29.66 -37.44
C PRO A 29 -16.09 31.02 -37.63
N THR A 30 -15.30 31.51 -36.66
CA THR A 30 -14.45 32.67 -36.89
C THR A 30 -13.03 32.22 -37.20
N ALA A 31 -12.69 32.29 -38.47
CA ALA A 31 -11.37 32.08 -39.02
C ALA A 31 -10.37 33.09 -38.42
N HIS A 32 -9.39 32.59 -37.66
CA HIS A 32 -8.18 33.32 -37.32
C HIS A 32 -6.99 32.71 -38.08
N GLU A 33 -6.39 33.54 -38.90
CA GLU A 33 -5.14 33.30 -39.63
C GLU A 33 -4.02 32.94 -38.66
N PRO A 34 -3.15 31.97 -38.98
CA PRO A 34 -2.02 31.65 -38.15
C PRO A 34 -0.91 32.70 -38.30
N MET A 35 -0.76 33.59 -37.35
CA MET A 35 0.49 34.31 -37.16
C MET A 35 1.57 33.34 -36.71
N ALA A 36 2.51 33.05 -37.59
CA ALA A 36 3.75 32.33 -37.27
C ALA A 36 4.54 33.19 -36.26
N ASN A 37 4.39 32.85 -34.98
CA ASN A 37 5.22 33.38 -33.93
C ASN A 37 6.35 32.36 -33.70
N GLU A 38 7.48 32.61 -34.33
CA GLU A 38 8.74 31.91 -34.13
C GLU A 38 9.19 32.14 -32.68
N VAL A 39 8.70 31.31 -31.76
CA VAL A 39 9.17 31.30 -30.38
C VAL A 39 10.53 30.64 -30.38
N ALA A 40 11.58 31.43 -30.21
CA ALA A 40 12.91 30.94 -29.94
C ALA A 40 12.84 29.94 -28.77
N GLU A 41 13.12 28.67 -29.08
CA GLU A 41 13.20 27.57 -28.14
C GLU A 41 14.38 27.84 -27.19
N VAL A 42 14.07 28.42 -26.01
CA VAL A 42 15.02 28.49 -24.91
C VAL A 42 15.23 27.07 -24.42
N PRO A 43 16.45 26.50 -24.46
CA PRO A 43 16.69 25.19 -23.94
C PRO A 43 16.42 25.22 -22.42
N VAL A 44 15.28 24.66 -22.03
CA VAL A 44 15.00 24.38 -20.62
C VAL A 44 16.01 23.33 -20.18
N PRO A 45 16.89 23.64 -19.20
CA PRO A 45 17.77 22.61 -18.66
C PRO A 45 16.87 21.47 -18.16
N ALA A 46 17.14 20.25 -18.65
CA ALA A 46 16.53 19.06 -18.15
C ALA A 46 16.89 18.98 -16.67
N VAL A 47 15.95 19.35 -15.80
CA VAL A 47 16.01 19.01 -14.38
C VAL A 47 15.75 17.52 -14.36
N ASP A 48 16.79 16.71 -14.21
CA ASP A 48 16.65 15.31 -13.82
C ASP A 48 15.77 15.31 -12.58
N PRO A 49 14.59 14.72 -12.60
CA PRO A 49 13.85 14.50 -11.38
C PRO A 49 14.73 13.58 -10.55
N GLU A 50 15.33 14.13 -9.48
CA GLU A 50 16.01 13.36 -8.45
C GLU A 50 14.95 12.44 -7.84
N VAL A 51 14.80 11.25 -8.44
CA VAL A 51 13.88 10.21 -7.95
C VAL A 51 14.41 9.85 -6.57
N PRO A 52 13.66 10.10 -5.49
CA PRO A 52 14.11 9.73 -4.17
C PRO A 52 14.43 8.24 -4.16
N VAL A 53 15.70 7.91 -3.89
CA VAL A 53 16.19 6.54 -3.94
C VAL A 53 15.69 5.84 -2.69
N THR A 54 14.45 5.35 -2.75
CA THR A 54 13.92 4.42 -1.76
C THR A 54 14.44 3.03 -2.07
N ALA A 55 15.29 2.51 -1.22
CA ALA A 55 15.89 1.19 -1.38
C ALA A 55 15.53 0.27 -0.22
N TRP A 56 15.31 -1.01 -0.52
CA TRP A 56 15.17 -2.04 0.49
C TRP A 56 16.51 -2.39 1.10
N GLU A 57 16.58 -2.37 2.42
CA GLU A 57 17.73 -2.83 3.20
C GLU A 57 17.34 -4.10 3.97
N LEU A 58 18.23 -5.11 3.93
CA LEU A 58 18.06 -6.33 4.71
C LEU A 58 19.00 -6.31 5.91
N ARG A 59 18.44 -6.60 7.07
CA ARG A 59 19.18 -6.88 8.31
C ARG A 59 18.76 -8.23 8.84
N SER A 60 19.72 -9.09 9.17
CA SER A 60 19.44 -10.42 9.72
C SER A 60 20.34 -10.73 10.89
N GLY A 61 19.86 -11.52 11.85
CA GLY A 61 20.60 -11.98 13.01
C GLY A 61 19.67 -12.59 14.07
N ASN A 62 20.22 -13.48 14.89
CA ASN A 62 19.51 -14.11 16.02
C ASN A 62 18.18 -14.79 15.64
N GLY A 63 18.11 -15.48 14.50
CA GLY A 63 16.89 -16.15 14.03
C GLY A 63 15.77 -15.18 13.62
N ALA A 64 16.11 -13.96 13.23
CA ALA A 64 15.18 -12.98 12.69
C ALA A 64 15.78 -12.25 11.48
N ALA A 65 14.92 -11.81 10.57
CA ALA A 65 15.28 -10.95 9.45
C ALA A 65 14.33 -9.77 9.38
N MET A 66 14.83 -8.64 8.90
CA MET A 66 14.06 -7.42 8.68
C MET A 66 14.43 -6.82 7.33
N LEU A 67 13.43 -6.59 6.50
CA LEU A 67 13.50 -5.74 5.32
C LEU A 67 12.93 -4.38 5.69
N ALA A 68 13.68 -3.32 5.49
CA ALA A 68 13.24 -1.95 5.71
C ALA A 68 13.30 -1.18 4.39
N LEU A 69 12.20 -0.54 4.01
CA LEU A 69 12.20 0.45 2.94
C LEU A 69 12.39 1.81 3.58
N THR A 70 13.53 2.42 3.30
CA THR A 70 13.90 3.70 3.90
C THR A 70 13.83 4.79 2.83
N SER A 71 13.23 5.93 3.18
CA SER A 71 13.24 7.12 2.35
C SER A 71 14.62 7.80 2.38
N ASP A 72 14.84 8.75 1.50
CA ASP A 72 16.02 9.63 1.47
C ASP A 72 16.25 10.39 2.78
N THR A 73 15.19 10.63 3.55
CA THR A 73 15.26 11.25 4.88
C THR A 73 15.71 10.29 5.99
N GLY A 74 15.94 9.01 5.67
CA GLY A 74 16.34 7.98 6.62
C GLY A 74 15.21 7.39 7.47
N THR A 75 13.96 7.83 7.26
CA THR A 75 12.80 7.29 7.97
C THR A 75 12.24 6.07 7.24
N PRO A 76 12.02 4.93 7.91
CA PRO A 76 11.38 3.79 7.30
C PRO A 76 9.95 4.11 6.87
N THR A 77 9.60 3.81 5.61
CA THR A 77 8.23 3.87 5.10
C THR A 77 7.46 2.62 5.48
N ALA A 78 8.13 1.47 5.40
CA ALA A 78 7.59 0.17 5.81
C ALA A 78 8.72 -0.75 6.25
N THR A 79 8.44 -1.63 7.21
CA THR A 79 9.35 -2.72 7.62
C THR A 79 8.62 -4.04 7.61
N LEU A 80 9.24 -5.06 7.00
CA LEU A 80 8.80 -6.44 7.05
C LEU A 80 9.77 -7.20 7.95
N ILE A 81 9.24 -7.83 8.99
CA ILE A 81 10.03 -8.54 10.00
C ILE A 81 9.58 -9.99 10.02
N CYS A 82 10.55 -10.89 10.01
CA CYS A 82 10.29 -12.29 10.22
C CYS A 82 11.12 -12.81 11.41
N ALA A 83 10.47 -13.53 12.30
CA ALA A 83 11.12 -14.19 13.43
C ALA A 83 10.84 -15.68 13.38
N ALA A 84 11.89 -16.51 13.36
CA ALA A 84 11.77 -17.98 13.37
C ALA A 84 11.03 -18.49 14.61
N SER A 85 11.22 -17.82 15.75
CA SER A 85 10.54 -18.11 17.02
C SER A 85 9.12 -17.56 17.14
N GLY A 86 8.60 -16.87 16.10
CA GLY A 86 7.32 -16.16 16.14
C GLY A 86 6.06 -17.03 16.15
N GLY A 87 6.20 -18.36 16.08
CA GLY A 87 5.04 -19.27 16.04
C GLY A 87 4.15 -19.00 14.81
N THR A 88 2.85 -18.73 15.03
CA THR A 88 1.90 -18.36 13.98
C THR A 88 2.10 -16.95 13.46
N ASP A 89 2.72 -16.05 14.24
CA ASP A 89 2.91 -14.63 13.92
C ASP A 89 4.33 -14.36 13.42
N ARG A 90 4.81 -15.23 12.54
CA ARG A 90 6.18 -15.13 12.01
C ARG A 90 6.42 -13.88 11.20
N LEU A 91 5.42 -13.45 10.42
CA LEU A 91 5.51 -12.22 9.63
C LEU A 91 4.90 -11.07 10.42
N ARG A 92 5.65 -9.98 10.54
CA ARG A 92 5.16 -8.70 11.04
C ARG A 92 5.48 -7.61 10.02
N ILE A 93 4.51 -6.75 9.77
CA ILE A 93 4.65 -5.60 8.89
C ILE A 93 4.31 -4.36 9.68
N ASN A 94 5.27 -3.46 9.82
CA ASN A 94 5.05 -2.18 10.50
C ASN A 94 5.08 -1.03 9.49
N VAL A 95 4.11 -0.13 9.61
CA VAL A 95 4.01 1.10 8.82
C VAL A 95 3.95 2.27 9.80
N PRO A 96 5.07 2.98 10.01
CA PRO A 96 5.15 4.08 10.98
C PRO A 96 4.21 5.25 10.69
N GLY A 97 3.86 5.45 9.41
CA GLY A 97 2.97 6.54 8.98
C GLY A 97 1.47 6.25 9.15
N PHE A 98 1.07 5.05 9.57
CA PHE A 98 -0.34 4.77 9.83
C PHE A 98 -0.76 5.26 11.20
N GLU A 99 -1.93 5.88 11.25
CA GLU A 99 -2.57 6.29 12.50
C GLU A 99 -3.43 5.14 13.05
N PRO A 100 -3.36 4.85 14.36
CA PRO A 100 -4.16 3.81 14.99
C PRO A 100 -5.67 4.05 14.83
N ILE A 101 -6.40 3.02 14.37
CA ILE A 101 -7.87 3.00 14.31
C ILE A 101 -8.36 1.91 15.26
N GLY A 102 -8.98 2.29 16.37
CA GLY A 102 -9.34 1.35 17.44
C GLY A 102 -10.41 0.31 17.07
N SER A 103 -11.10 0.48 15.94
CA SER A 103 -12.09 -0.46 15.40
C SER A 103 -11.58 -1.30 14.24
N GLU A 104 -10.33 -1.10 13.80
CA GLU A 104 -9.75 -1.82 12.68
C GLU A 104 -8.78 -2.89 13.19
N GLU A 105 -9.14 -4.14 13.01
CA GLU A 105 -8.38 -5.29 13.48
C GLU A 105 -7.60 -5.97 12.34
N GLN A 106 -7.67 -5.44 11.11
CA GLN A 106 -7.07 -6.06 9.93
C GLN A 106 -6.18 -5.11 9.18
N MET A 107 -4.98 -5.59 8.85
CA MET A 107 -4.08 -4.98 7.89
C MET A 107 -3.95 -5.90 6.67
N ASN A 108 -4.13 -5.37 5.47
CA ASN A 108 -3.96 -6.11 4.23
C ASN A 108 -2.59 -5.80 3.62
N PHE A 109 -1.90 -6.83 3.16
CA PHE A 109 -0.60 -6.77 2.50
C PHE A 109 -0.65 -7.57 1.21
N GLY A 110 -0.24 -7.00 0.10
CA GLY A 110 -0.35 -7.71 -1.16
C GLY A 110 0.25 -6.99 -2.36
N ALA A 111 0.15 -7.66 -3.52
CA ALA A 111 0.52 -7.13 -4.82
C ALA A 111 -0.31 -7.79 -5.92
N GLY A 112 -0.77 -7.00 -6.89
CA GLY A 112 -1.68 -7.48 -7.92
C GLY A 112 -2.96 -8.07 -7.31
N GLU A 113 -3.29 -9.31 -7.68
CA GLU A 113 -4.47 -10.03 -7.17
C GLU A 113 -4.20 -10.80 -5.86
N THR A 114 -2.94 -10.86 -5.40
CA THR A 114 -2.57 -11.61 -4.21
C THR A 114 -2.56 -10.71 -2.99
N VAL A 115 -3.50 -10.94 -2.07
CA VAL A 115 -3.65 -10.17 -0.83
C VAL A 115 -3.70 -11.10 0.36
N VAL A 116 -2.97 -10.75 1.41
CA VAL A 116 -2.90 -11.46 2.69
C VAL A 116 -3.42 -10.56 3.79
N ALA A 117 -4.31 -11.08 4.61
CA ALA A 117 -4.81 -10.41 5.80
C ALA A 117 -3.92 -10.73 7.01
N LEU A 118 -3.52 -9.69 7.72
CA LEU A 118 -2.77 -9.75 8.97
C LEU A 118 -3.63 -9.19 10.09
N VAL A 119 -3.45 -9.68 11.30
CA VAL A 119 -4.07 -9.10 12.49
C VAL A 119 -3.35 -7.80 12.82
N ALA A 120 -4.07 -6.69 12.84
CA ALA A 120 -3.50 -5.39 13.14
C ALA A 120 -3.37 -5.16 14.65
N ASP A 121 -2.21 -4.66 15.06
CA ASP A 121 -1.96 -4.12 16.40
C ASP A 121 -1.87 -2.59 16.29
N PRO A 122 -2.92 -1.86 16.69
CA PRO A 122 -2.91 -0.40 16.68
C PRO A 122 -1.95 0.21 17.74
N GLY A 123 -1.50 -0.59 18.71
CA GLY A 123 -0.43 -0.18 19.62
C GLY A 123 0.92 -0.05 18.94
N GLY A 124 1.05 -0.69 17.79
CA GLY A 124 2.20 -0.60 16.91
C GLY A 124 3.49 -1.14 17.52
N ASP A 125 4.60 -0.64 17.01
CA ASP A 125 5.93 -0.90 17.56
C ASP A 125 6.35 0.27 18.44
N ALA A 126 6.65 0.02 19.72
CA ALA A 126 7.00 1.07 20.68
C ALA A 126 8.20 1.94 20.26
N GLN A 127 9.07 1.43 19.38
CA GLN A 127 10.26 2.13 18.89
C GLN A 127 10.02 2.82 17.53
N ARG A 128 9.17 2.25 16.68
CA ARG A 128 8.90 2.73 15.31
C ARG A 128 7.63 3.53 15.20
N GLY A 129 6.69 3.32 16.13
CA GLY A 129 5.34 3.89 16.06
C GLY A 129 4.47 3.27 14.98
N GLY A 130 3.39 3.93 14.64
CA GLY A 130 2.46 3.51 13.60
C GLY A 130 1.65 2.27 13.96
N VAL A 131 1.31 1.46 12.95
CA VAL A 131 0.53 0.23 13.12
C VAL A 131 1.33 -0.97 12.66
N THR A 132 1.18 -2.10 13.36
CA THR A 132 1.84 -3.36 13.02
C THR A 132 0.81 -4.42 12.70
N GLY A 133 0.88 -5.03 11.51
CA GLY A 133 0.15 -6.25 11.17
C GLY A 133 0.99 -7.48 11.46
N ALA A 134 0.40 -8.52 12.05
CA ALA A 134 1.06 -9.78 12.36
C ALA A 134 0.27 -10.98 11.83
N GLY A 135 0.98 -12.04 11.40
CA GLY A 135 0.36 -13.26 10.93
C GLY A 135 1.35 -14.31 10.46
N PRO A 136 0.84 -15.41 9.90
CA PRO A 136 1.70 -16.45 9.33
C PRO A 136 2.45 -15.92 8.12
N LEU A 137 3.66 -16.44 7.90
CA LEU A 137 4.39 -16.18 6.67
C LEU A 137 3.67 -16.89 5.50
N PRO A 138 3.09 -16.14 4.54
CA PRO A 138 2.36 -16.77 3.45
C PRO A 138 3.30 -17.46 2.46
N SER A 139 2.83 -18.55 1.84
CA SER A 139 3.59 -19.26 0.78
C SER A 139 3.87 -18.36 -0.43
N GLU A 140 2.99 -17.41 -0.70
CA GLU A 140 3.05 -16.44 -1.79
C GLU A 140 3.96 -15.24 -1.50
N PHE A 141 4.58 -15.19 -0.32
CA PHE A 141 5.38 -14.03 0.11
C PHE A 141 6.39 -13.57 -0.96
N ALA A 142 7.14 -14.52 -1.54
CA ALA A 142 8.12 -14.18 -2.56
C ALA A 142 7.49 -13.54 -3.83
N ALA A 143 6.30 -14.01 -4.22
CA ALA A 143 5.56 -13.47 -5.35
C ALA A 143 5.02 -12.07 -5.05
N ILE A 144 4.54 -11.84 -3.83
CA ILE A 144 4.04 -10.52 -3.40
C ILE A 144 5.19 -9.50 -3.41
N VAL A 145 6.29 -9.79 -2.70
CA VAL A 145 7.37 -8.81 -2.54
C VAL A 145 8.20 -8.61 -3.81
N GLY A 146 8.20 -9.58 -4.72
CA GLY A 146 8.88 -9.49 -6.02
C GLY A 146 8.02 -8.97 -7.16
N ASN A 147 6.76 -8.57 -6.89
CA ASN A 147 5.86 -8.11 -7.94
C ASN A 147 6.32 -6.77 -8.53
N PRO A 148 6.50 -6.67 -9.86
CA PRO A 148 6.98 -5.44 -10.51
C PRO A 148 5.98 -4.29 -10.45
N GLU A 149 4.69 -4.56 -10.24
CA GLU A 149 3.66 -3.53 -10.06
C GLU A 149 3.72 -2.86 -8.68
N GLY A 150 4.53 -3.41 -7.78
CA GLY A 150 4.75 -2.91 -6.44
C GLY A 150 3.86 -3.56 -5.38
N ILE A 151 4.21 -3.25 -4.13
CA ILE A 151 3.59 -3.81 -2.94
C ILE A 151 2.64 -2.78 -2.34
N GLY A 152 1.43 -3.19 -1.97
CA GLY A 152 0.46 -2.37 -1.26
C GLY A 152 0.26 -2.85 0.17
N ILE A 153 0.08 -1.90 1.10
CA ILE A 153 -0.32 -2.15 2.48
C ILE A 153 -1.51 -1.25 2.79
N VAL A 154 -2.59 -1.82 3.31
CA VAL A 154 -3.84 -1.12 3.60
C VAL A 154 -4.28 -1.40 5.02
N TYR A 155 -4.68 -0.36 5.74
CA TYR A 155 -5.23 -0.44 7.10
C TYR A 155 -6.40 0.53 7.23
N GLY A 156 -7.62 0.01 7.29
CA GLY A 156 -8.83 0.81 7.18
C GLY A 156 -8.87 1.63 5.89
N ALA A 157 -8.99 2.94 5.99
CA ALA A 157 -8.93 3.85 4.85
C ALA A 157 -7.51 4.35 4.51
N GLN A 158 -6.50 3.94 5.29
CA GLN A 158 -5.11 4.34 5.08
C GLN A 158 -4.40 3.35 4.17
N GLN A 159 -3.55 3.87 3.29
CA GLN A 159 -2.82 3.07 2.31
C GLN A 159 -1.41 3.59 2.13
N VAL A 160 -0.46 2.68 2.00
CA VAL A 160 0.90 2.95 1.53
C VAL A 160 1.22 2.05 0.34
N GLY A 161 1.82 2.61 -0.68
CA GLY A 161 2.18 1.92 -1.93
C GLY A 161 1.68 2.65 -3.18
N PRO A 162 2.04 2.13 -4.38
CA PRO A 162 2.87 0.94 -4.57
C PRO A 162 4.31 1.15 -4.10
N LEU A 163 4.79 0.30 -3.19
CA LEU A 163 6.19 0.26 -2.79
C LEU A 163 7.00 -0.54 -3.82
N PRO A 164 8.27 -0.21 -4.07
CA PRO A 164 9.09 -0.92 -5.06
C PRO A 164 9.23 -2.41 -4.70
N ALA A 165 9.36 -3.24 -5.72
CA ALA A 165 9.63 -4.66 -5.53
C ALA A 165 10.93 -4.88 -4.73
N VAL A 166 10.93 -5.88 -3.85
CA VAL A 166 12.12 -6.30 -3.13
C VAL A 166 13.06 -7.03 -4.09
N PRO A 167 14.35 -6.66 -4.17
CA PRO A 167 15.33 -7.40 -4.96
C PRO A 167 15.33 -8.89 -4.61
N ALA A 168 15.38 -9.75 -5.63
CA ALA A 168 15.21 -11.21 -5.46
C ALA A 168 16.22 -11.85 -4.51
N ASN A 169 17.45 -11.34 -4.46
CA ASN A 169 18.47 -11.79 -3.52
C ASN A 169 18.11 -11.45 -2.07
N LEU A 170 17.56 -10.26 -1.81
CA LEU A 170 17.14 -9.86 -0.47
C LEU A 170 15.90 -10.65 -0.02
N ALA A 171 14.92 -10.82 -0.91
CA ALA A 171 13.73 -11.62 -0.63
C ALA A 171 14.10 -13.07 -0.26
N ARG A 172 15.04 -13.68 -0.98
CA ARG A 172 15.51 -15.04 -0.71
C ARG A 172 16.19 -15.11 0.65
N THR A 173 17.15 -14.23 0.93
CA THR A 173 17.87 -14.22 2.22
C THR A 173 16.91 -13.97 3.40
N PHE A 174 15.91 -13.11 3.22
CA PHE A 174 14.87 -12.90 4.21
C PHE A 174 14.09 -14.19 4.50
N LEU A 175 13.63 -14.89 3.45
CA LEU A 175 12.89 -16.14 3.58
C LEU A 175 13.71 -17.28 4.21
N ASP A 176 15.00 -17.36 3.90
CA ASP A 176 15.89 -18.37 4.47
C ASP A 176 16.04 -18.16 5.98
N ALA A 177 16.23 -16.91 6.41
CA ALA A 177 16.28 -16.57 7.84
C ALA A 177 14.94 -16.79 8.58
N CYS A 178 13.81 -16.79 7.86
CA CYS A 178 12.49 -17.10 8.43
C CYS A 178 12.27 -18.60 8.70
N ARG A 179 13.04 -19.46 8.07
CA ARG A 179 12.86 -20.92 8.15
C ARG A 179 13.69 -21.59 9.24
N GLU A 180 14.74 -20.89 9.68
CA GLU A 180 15.63 -21.35 10.77
C GLU A 180 14.95 -21.22 12.14
#